data_ae780bdfa0f49fcf3302c8291caae7a6
#
_entry.id   ae780bdfa0f49fcf3302c8291caae7a6
#
_cell.length_a   1.000
_cell.length_b   1.000
_cell.length_c   1.000
_cell.angle_alpha   90.00
_cell.angle_beta   90.00
_cell.angle_gamma   90.00
#
_symmetry.space_group_name_H-M   'P 1'
#
loop_
_entity.id
_entity.type
_entity.pdbx_description
1 polymer ?
#
loop_
_entity_poly.entity_id
_entity_poly.type
_entity_poly.pdbx_seq_one_letter_code
_entity_poly.pdbx_strand_id
1 'polypeptide(L)'
;IHLSASEEVTFSKISAELQDLGFEISAMGGSSYAVQAVPAGLEGLNIPDLLRDMIASAQEKTTAIHDEINSTLALTMARKAAIPMGQVLSNDEMENIFNSLFSSSNPNYTPDGKNILCILKQSEIEHLLE
;
A
#
# COMPACT_ATOMS: atom_id res chain seq x y z
N ILE A 1 -8.08 17.74 1.60
CA ILE A 1 -9.13 16.71 1.66
C ILE A 1 -10.25 17.16 2.61
N HIS A 2 -11.50 16.93 2.21
CA HIS A 2 -12.67 17.13 3.07
C HIS A 2 -13.25 15.78 3.45
N LEU A 3 -13.48 15.56 4.75
CA LEU A 3 -13.96 14.29 5.30
C LEU A 3 -15.42 14.42 5.74
N SER A 4 -16.21 13.37 5.54
CA SER A 4 -17.52 13.23 6.14
C SER A 4 -17.40 12.98 7.66
N ALA A 5 -18.48 13.16 8.41
CA ALA A 5 -18.47 12.96 9.84
C ALA A 5 -18.02 11.54 10.27
N SER A 6 -18.39 10.52 9.51
CA SER A 6 -17.96 9.14 9.80
C SER A 6 -16.48 8.90 9.48
N GLU A 7 -15.99 9.47 8.37
CA GLU A 7 -14.57 9.42 8.02
C GLU A 7 -13.70 10.18 9.03
N GLU A 8 -14.17 11.30 9.53
CA GLU A 8 -13.47 12.11 10.54
C GLU A 8 -13.30 11.37 11.88
N VAL A 9 -14.33 10.63 12.31
CA VAL A 9 -14.24 9.76 13.49
C VAL A 9 -13.18 8.66 13.29
N THR A 10 -13.14 8.04 12.12
CA THR A 10 -12.14 7.02 11.82
C THR A 10 -10.76 7.63 11.68
N PHE A 11 -10.63 8.73 10.96
CA PHE A 11 -9.38 9.47 10.77
C PHE A 11 -8.76 9.86 12.13
N SER A 12 -9.55 10.36 13.07
CA SER A 12 -9.04 10.71 14.41
C SER A 12 -8.48 9.51 15.17
N LYS A 13 -8.99 8.31 14.92
CA LYS A 13 -8.49 7.07 15.55
C LYS A 13 -7.19 6.54 14.92
N ILE A 14 -6.98 6.78 13.61
CA ILE A 14 -5.82 6.27 12.87
C ILE A 14 -4.79 7.38 12.55
N SER A 15 -4.95 8.56 13.12
CA SER A 15 -4.07 9.69 12.83
C SER A 15 -2.62 9.44 13.24
N ALA A 16 -2.40 8.71 14.34
CA ALA A 16 -1.07 8.34 14.80
C ALA A 16 -0.41 7.34 13.83
N GLU A 17 -1.16 6.35 13.37
CA GLU A 17 -0.70 5.35 12.41
C GLU A 17 -0.37 5.98 11.05
N LEU A 18 -1.17 6.94 10.60
CA LEU A 18 -0.88 7.68 9.36
C LEU A 18 0.42 8.50 9.51
N GLN A 19 0.64 9.09 10.67
CA GLN A 19 1.89 9.81 10.96
C GLN A 19 3.09 8.86 11.00
N ASP A 20 2.96 7.69 11.62
CA ASP A 20 4.00 6.65 11.66
C ASP A 20 4.34 6.13 10.26
N LEU A 21 3.37 6.09 9.34
CA LEU A 21 3.58 5.76 7.93
C LEU A 21 4.23 6.90 7.13
N GLY A 22 4.36 8.10 7.70
CA GLY A 22 5.02 9.25 7.08
C GLY A 22 4.09 10.28 6.45
N PHE A 23 2.78 10.26 6.75
CA PHE A 23 1.87 11.33 6.37
C PHE A 23 1.91 12.47 7.38
N GLU A 24 2.02 13.70 6.90
CA GLU A 24 1.80 14.90 7.71
C GLU A 24 0.48 15.55 7.30
N ILE A 25 -0.50 15.51 8.18
CA ILE A 25 -1.85 16.00 7.92
C ILE A 25 -2.26 16.96 9.05
N SER A 26 -2.72 18.14 8.68
CA SER A 26 -3.17 19.16 9.62
C SER A 26 -4.62 19.57 9.37
N ALA A 27 -5.36 19.83 10.46
CA ALA A 27 -6.73 20.31 10.39
C ALA A 27 -6.76 21.78 9.96
N MET A 28 -7.64 22.09 9.03
CA MET A 28 -7.90 23.48 8.55
C MET A 28 -9.22 24.04 9.10
N GLY A 29 -9.98 23.24 9.81
CA GLY A 29 -11.33 23.55 10.30
C GLY A 29 -12.44 23.11 9.34
N GLY A 30 -13.64 22.93 9.87
CA GLY A 30 -14.82 22.53 9.08
C GLY A 30 -14.67 21.19 8.36
N SER A 31 -14.12 20.17 9.03
CA SER A 31 -13.86 18.82 8.46
C SER A 31 -12.91 18.81 7.26
N SER A 32 -12.12 19.87 7.09
CA SER A 32 -11.11 20.01 6.05
C SER A 32 -9.70 19.78 6.60
N TYR A 33 -8.88 19.07 5.87
CA TYR A 33 -7.52 18.71 6.25
C TYR A 33 -6.54 18.98 5.11
N ALA A 34 -5.39 19.55 5.45
CA ALA A 34 -4.28 19.74 4.52
C ALA A 34 -3.28 18.60 4.69
N VAL A 35 -2.90 17.98 3.58
CA VAL A 35 -1.80 17.02 3.51
C VAL A 35 -0.54 17.81 3.22
N GLN A 36 0.38 17.87 4.16
CA GLN A 36 1.62 18.65 4.05
C GLN A 36 2.80 17.80 3.55
N ALA A 37 2.82 16.52 3.95
CA ALA A 37 3.81 15.56 3.48
C ALA A 37 3.20 14.17 3.30
N VAL A 38 3.78 13.41 2.40
CA VAL A 38 3.44 12.01 2.12
C VAL A 38 4.71 11.16 2.10
N PRO A 39 4.61 9.85 2.38
CA PRO A 39 5.73 8.92 2.24
C PRO A 39 6.32 8.95 0.83
N ALA A 40 7.62 8.72 0.71
CA ALA A 40 8.28 8.54 -0.59
C ALA A 40 7.70 7.33 -1.34
N GLY A 41 7.67 7.41 -2.67
CA GLY A 41 7.12 6.36 -3.54
C GLY A 41 5.63 6.50 -3.84
N LEU A 42 4.98 7.57 -3.38
CA LEU A 42 3.58 7.88 -3.68
C LEU A 42 3.42 9.00 -4.72
N GLU A 43 4.52 9.39 -5.35
CA GLU A 43 4.55 10.43 -6.37
C GLU A 43 3.66 10.04 -7.56
N GLY A 44 2.80 10.95 -7.98
CA GLY A 44 1.87 10.73 -9.08
C GLY A 44 0.56 10.04 -8.70
N LEU A 45 0.38 9.63 -7.44
CA LEU A 45 -0.90 9.14 -6.95
C LEU A 45 -1.84 10.28 -6.56
N ASN A 46 -3.14 10.03 -6.70
CA ASN A 46 -4.15 10.91 -6.12
C ASN A 46 -4.22 10.70 -4.60
N ILE A 47 -3.52 11.53 -3.85
CA ILE A 47 -3.41 11.41 -2.39
C ILE A 47 -4.76 11.51 -1.67
N PRO A 48 -5.69 12.42 -2.03
CA PRO A 48 -7.03 12.41 -1.47
C PRO A 48 -7.77 11.08 -1.61
N ASP A 49 -7.71 10.43 -2.76
CA ASP A 49 -8.36 9.14 -3.00
C ASP A 49 -7.67 8.02 -2.21
N LEU A 50 -6.32 8.03 -2.17
CA LEU A 50 -5.55 7.08 -1.36
C LEU A 50 -5.95 7.17 0.12
N LEU A 51 -6.01 8.37 0.68
CA LEU A 51 -6.39 8.57 2.08
C LEU A 51 -7.82 8.12 2.37
N ARG A 52 -8.78 8.36 1.46
CA ARG A 52 -10.15 7.84 1.60
C ARG A 52 -10.19 6.32 1.60
N ASP A 53 -9.44 5.67 0.71
CA ASP A 53 -9.36 4.20 0.67
C ASP A 53 -8.73 3.64 1.95
N MET A 54 -7.71 4.30 2.50
CA MET A 54 -7.09 3.93 3.76
C MET A 54 -8.08 4.08 4.94
N ILE A 55 -8.80 5.19 5.01
CA ILE A 55 -9.84 5.42 6.03
C ILE A 55 -10.96 4.38 5.91
N ALA A 56 -11.43 4.08 4.70
CA ALA A 56 -12.45 3.07 4.46
C ALA A 56 -11.99 1.67 4.90
N SER A 57 -10.75 1.29 4.58
CA SER A 57 -10.16 0.02 5.02
C SER A 57 -10.04 -0.09 6.54
N ALA A 58 -9.77 1.03 7.22
CA ALA A 58 -9.72 1.08 8.68
C ALA A 58 -11.13 1.01 9.31
N GLN A 59 -12.16 1.55 8.64
CA GLN A 59 -13.56 1.47 9.10
C GLN A 59 -14.05 0.02 9.19
N GLU A 60 -13.62 -0.83 8.26
CA GLU A 60 -13.96 -2.26 8.26
C GLU A 60 -13.35 -3.03 9.44
N LYS A 61 -12.31 -2.48 10.07
CA LYS A 61 -11.53 -3.08 11.15
C LYS A 61 -11.81 -2.45 12.53
N THR A 62 -13.04 -2.09 12.81
CA THR A 62 -13.46 -1.30 14.01
C THR A 62 -13.05 -1.87 15.37
N THR A 63 -12.66 -3.14 15.46
CA THR A 63 -12.25 -3.82 16.71
C THR A 63 -10.80 -4.31 16.69
N ALA A 64 -10.02 -3.93 15.67
CA ALA A 64 -8.67 -4.44 15.47
C ALA A 64 -7.65 -3.81 16.44
N ILE A 65 -6.63 -4.58 16.79
CA ILE A 65 -5.45 -4.15 17.52
C ILE A 65 -4.64 -3.19 16.64
N HIS A 66 -3.91 -2.26 17.24
CA HIS A 66 -3.08 -1.24 16.59
C HIS A 66 -2.20 -1.80 15.45
N ASP A 67 -1.53 -2.93 15.67
CA ASP A 67 -0.67 -3.58 14.65
C ASP A 67 -1.46 -4.08 13.43
N GLU A 68 -2.71 -4.48 13.61
CA GLU A 68 -3.58 -4.91 12.53
C GLU A 68 -4.06 -3.72 11.68
N ILE A 69 -4.29 -2.58 12.31
CA ILE A 69 -4.62 -1.33 11.61
C ILE A 69 -3.43 -0.89 10.77
N ASN A 70 -2.23 -0.83 11.34
CA ASN A 70 -1.00 -0.48 10.62
C ASN A 70 -0.77 -1.37 9.40
N SER A 71 -0.92 -2.68 9.56
CA SER A 71 -0.77 -3.64 8.46
C SER A 71 -1.82 -3.42 7.36
N THR A 72 -3.06 -3.10 7.73
CA THR A 72 -4.15 -2.81 6.79
C THR A 72 -3.88 -1.52 6.00
N LEU A 73 -3.44 -0.46 6.68
CA LEU A 73 -3.10 0.82 6.05
C LEU A 73 -1.91 0.67 5.10
N ALA A 74 -0.85 0.00 5.57
CA ALA A 74 0.35 -0.26 4.76
C ALA A 74 0.02 -1.10 3.51
N LEU A 75 -0.81 -2.12 3.62
CA LEU A 75 -1.23 -2.95 2.50
C LEU A 75 -2.07 -2.15 1.49
N THR A 76 -3.00 -1.32 1.95
CA THR A 76 -3.82 -0.45 1.09
C THR A 76 -2.94 0.52 0.32
N MET A 77 -2.00 1.16 1.00
CA MET A 77 -1.03 2.06 0.38
C MET A 77 -0.15 1.33 -0.65
N ALA A 78 0.39 0.16 -0.31
CA ALA A 78 1.24 -0.63 -1.20
C ALA A 78 0.49 -1.07 -2.47
N ARG A 79 -0.76 -1.49 -2.36
CA ARG A 79 -1.60 -1.86 -3.52
C ARG A 79 -1.85 -0.69 -4.46
N LYS A 80 -2.02 0.50 -3.93
CA LYS A 80 -2.24 1.72 -4.74
C LYS A 80 -0.95 2.22 -5.38
N ALA A 81 0.18 2.07 -4.70
CA ALA A 81 1.51 2.47 -5.19
C ALA A 81 2.16 1.43 -6.12
N ALA A 82 1.64 0.21 -6.17
CA ALA A 82 2.19 -0.85 -7.01
C ALA A 82 2.12 -0.48 -8.50
N ILE A 83 3.14 -0.88 -9.25
CA ILE A 83 3.20 -0.69 -10.70
C ILE A 83 2.03 -1.43 -11.35
N PRO A 84 1.21 -0.76 -12.17
CA PRO A 84 0.06 -1.40 -12.81
C PRO A 84 0.51 -2.45 -13.82
N MET A 85 -0.30 -3.50 -13.96
CA MET A 85 -0.06 -4.56 -14.93
C MET A 85 -0.04 -4.00 -16.36
N GLY A 86 0.95 -4.43 -17.14
CA GLY A 86 1.10 -4.00 -18.54
C GLY A 86 1.89 -2.70 -18.74
N GLN A 87 2.35 -2.08 -17.68
CA GLN A 87 3.25 -0.94 -17.79
C GLN A 87 4.60 -1.39 -18.36
N VAL A 88 5.06 -0.69 -19.39
CA VAL A 88 6.40 -0.92 -19.97
C VAL A 88 7.45 -0.34 -19.02
N LEU A 89 8.43 -1.17 -18.66
CA LEU A 89 9.52 -0.81 -17.76
C LEU A 89 10.84 -0.76 -18.50
N SER A 90 11.71 0.17 -18.12
CA SER A 90 13.12 0.17 -18.53
C SER A 90 13.89 -0.96 -17.83
N ASN A 91 15.08 -1.28 -18.32
CA ASN A 91 15.94 -2.28 -17.66
C ASN A 91 16.28 -1.90 -16.24
N ASP A 92 16.57 -0.63 -15.97
CA ASP A 92 16.90 -0.14 -14.64
C ASP A 92 15.70 -0.26 -13.68
N GLU A 93 14.48 0.01 -14.16
CA GLU A 93 13.26 -0.17 -13.37
C GLU A 93 13.00 -1.65 -13.06
N MET A 94 13.20 -2.54 -14.03
CA MET A 94 13.07 -3.99 -13.81
C MET A 94 14.09 -4.51 -12.81
N GLU A 95 15.34 -4.07 -12.91
CA GLU A 95 16.41 -4.43 -11.98
C GLU A 95 16.13 -3.92 -10.57
N ASN A 96 15.61 -2.70 -10.44
CA ASN A 96 15.22 -2.13 -9.16
C ASN A 96 14.09 -2.92 -8.49
N ILE A 97 13.06 -3.32 -9.24
CA ILE A 97 11.97 -4.17 -8.73
C ILE A 97 12.51 -5.51 -8.23
N PHE A 98 13.38 -6.15 -9.04
CA PHE A 98 13.99 -7.43 -8.70
C PHE A 98 14.81 -7.32 -7.39
N ASN A 99 15.70 -6.34 -7.31
CA ASN A 99 16.53 -6.12 -6.13
C ASN A 99 15.69 -5.78 -4.89
N SER A 100 14.65 -4.97 -5.03
CA SER A 100 13.73 -4.61 -3.95
C SER A 100 12.95 -5.81 -3.44
N LEU A 101 12.47 -6.68 -4.35
CA LEU A 101 11.76 -7.91 -3.98
C LEU A 101 12.65 -8.83 -3.15
N PHE A 102 13.86 -9.12 -3.61
CA PHE A 102 14.79 -10.02 -2.90
C PHE A 102 15.41 -9.40 -1.64
N SER A 103 15.32 -8.10 -1.46
CA SER A 103 15.68 -7.42 -0.22
C SER A 103 14.55 -7.38 0.80
N SER A 104 13.34 -7.75 0.40
CA SER A 104 12.19 -7.80 1.31
C SER A 104 12.28 -9.01 2.26
N SER A 105 11.56 -8.95 3.37
CA SER A 105 11.55 -10.02 4.38
C SER A 105 10.91 -11.33 3.88
N ASN A 106 10.01 -11.23 2.89
CA ASN A 106 9.34 -12.39 2.28
C ASN A 106 9.17 -12.19 0.78
N PRO A 107 10.16 -12.58 -0.04
CA PRO A 107 10.09 -12.42 -1.50
C PRO A 107 9.18 -13.45 -2.20
N ASN A 108 8.76 -14.50 -1.51
CA ASN A 108 8.03 -15.62 -2.13
C ASN A 108 6.51 -15.41 -2.14
N TYR A 109 5.98 -14.70 -1.13
CA TYR A 109 4.54 -14.54 -0.94
C TYR A 109 4.16 -13.09 -0.72
N THR A 110 3.00 -12.71 -1.26
CA THR A 110 2.36 -11.43 -0.92
C THR A 110 1.82 -11.46 0.51
N PRO A 111 1.53 -10.30 1.14
CA PRO A 111 0.92 -10.26 2.47
C PRO A 111 -0.42 -11.00 2.58
N ASP A 112 -1.15 -11.14 1.48
CA ASP A 112 -2.40 -11.89 1.38
C ASP A 112 -2.20 -13.36 0.93
N GLY A 113 -0.95 -13.87 0.96
CA GLY A 113 -0.61 -15.27 0.80
C GLY A 113 -0.52 -15.79 -0.63
N LYS A 114 -0.50 -14.91 -1.63
CA LYS A 114 -0.30 -15.31 -3.03
C LYS A 114 1.17 -15.53 -3.36
N ASN A 115 1.45 -16.48 -4.22
CA ASN A 115 2.80 -16.70 -4.72
C ASN A 115 3.26 -15.53 -5.60
N ILE A 116 4.46 -15.00 -5.33
CA ILE A 116 5.10 -13.96 -6.15
C ILE A 116 5.97 -14.61 -7.21
N LEU A 117 6.68 -15.68 -6.87
CA LEU A 117 7.57 -16.43 -7.77
C LEU A 117 7.44 -17.94 -7.54
N CYS A 118 7.79 -18.69 -8.55
CA CYS A 118 7.93 -20.14 -8.47
C CYS A 118 9.20 -20.58 -9.21
N ILE A 119 9.74 -21.72 -8.80
CA ILE A 119 10.89 -22.36 -9.46
C ILE A 119 10.36 -23.49 -10.32
N LEU A 120 10.57 -23.39 -11.62
CA LEU A 120 10.29 -24.47 -12.58
C LEU A 120 11.60 -25.20 -12.89
N LYS A 121 11.61 -26.52 -12.73
CA LYS A 121 12.74 -27.33 -13.16
C LYS A 121 12.73 -27.46 -14.68
N GLN A 122 13.91 -27.58 -15.28
CA GLN A 122 14.03 -27.76 -16.73
C GLN A 122 13.20 -28.95 -17.22
N SER A 123 13.19 -30.06 -16.48
CA SER A 123 12.40 -31.25 -16.81
C SER A 123 10.89 -31.01 -16.83
N GLU A 124 10.38 -30.10 -16.01
CA GLU A 124 8.96 -29.70 -16.00
C GLU A 124 8.62 -28.89 -17.24
N ILE A 125 9.52 -27.99 -17.67
CA ILE A 125 9.37 -27.22 -18.91
C ILE A 125 9.39 -28.14 -20.12
N GLU A 126 10.33 -29.06 -20.16
CA GLU A 126 10.44 -30.07 -21.27
C GLU A 126 9.16 -30.91 -21.36
N HIS A 127 8.60 -31.34 -20.24
CA HIS A 127 7.34 -32.10 -20.20
C HIS A 127 6.14 -31.31 -20.73
N LEU A 128 6.08 -30.00 -20.47
CA LEU A 128 5.02 -29.11 -20.97
C LEU A 128 5.09 -28.91 -22.49
N LEU A 129 6.24 -29.15 -23.11
CA LEU A 129 6.49 -28.97 -24.56
C LEU A 129 6.36 -30.26 -25.38
N GLU A 130 6.12 -31.39 -24.73
CA GLU A 130 5.93 -32.69 -25.39
C GLU A 130 4.57 -32.83 -26.07
#